data_1dd0170824ee98e3dd34d2cc1537559c
#
_entry.id   1dd0170824ee98e3dd34d2cc1537559c
#
_cell.length_a   1.000
_cell.length_b   1.000
_cell.length_c   1.000
_cell.angle_alpha   90.00
_cell.angle_beta   90.00
_cell.angle_gamma   90.00
#
_symmetry.space_group_name_H-M   'P 1'
#
loop_
_entity.id
_entity.type
_entity.pdbx_description
1 polymer ?
#
loop_
_entity_poly.entity_id
_entity_poly.type
_entity_poly.pdbx_seq_one_letter_code
_entity_poly.pdbx_strand_id
1 'polypeptide(L)'
;MLTRQFTEEQVMFREAYRRFLAEEVVPHMERFRDQGVVDRDIFKKAGEQGFLMVWPEERYGGMDDYDIRWEQVIIEELAYARCSDWFGSLHSRIVAPYITRFGSEDQIERYIPGAVSGDIILAVAMTEPDAGSNLAGMRTHALEEDDHWVLNGQKTYISNGINCDLVVVAAKTDPQNNPHAMTLFLVEAEWEGFERGRNLNKLGLKAQDTAELFFNNIKVPKSNVLGEAHKGFYYLMEGWRKNACSALWVIWRQRSFPGI
;
A
#
# COMPACT_ATOMS: atom_id res chain seq x y z
N MET A 1 -20.44 23.46 14.60
CA MET A 1 -19.26 23.34 13.71
C MET A 1 -18.15 22.76 14.57
N LEU A 2 -17.76 21.50 14.39
CA LEU A 2 -16.61 20.93 15.08
C LEU A 2 -15.36 21.60 14.51
N THR A 3 -14.79 22.54 15.25
CA THR A 3 -13.51 23.15 14.91
C THR A 3 -12.44 22.05 15.08
N ARG A 4 -11.88 21.60 13.97
CA ARG A 4 -10.76 20.66 13.98
C ARG A 4 -9.52 21.44 14.43
N GLN A 5 -9.14 21.23 15.68
CA GLN A 5 -7.90 21.81 16.19
C GLN A 5 -6.74 20.86 15.87
N PHE A 6 -5.83 21.33 15.04
CA PHE A 6 -4.51 20.69 14.83
C PHE A 6 -3.56 21.18 15.92
N THR A 7 -2.60 20.34 16.30
CA THR A 7 -1.50 20.76 17.19
C THR A 7 -0.53 21.67 16.41
N GLU A 8 0.36 22.36 17.13
CA GLU A 8 1.38 23.19 16.51
C GLU A 8 2.29 22.36 15.59
N GLU A 9 2.66 21.14 16.03
CA GLU A 9 3.45 20.20 15.22
C GLU A 9 2.72 19.80 13.93
N GLN A 10 1.42 19.53 14.02
CA GLN A 10 0.61 19.17 12.84
C GLN A 10 0.48 20.35 11.87
N VAL A 11 0.45 21.58 12.37
CA VAL A 11 0.46 22.79 11.52
C VAL A 11 1.83 22.96 10.85
N MET A 12 2.93 22.80 11.59
CA MET A 12 4.28 22.86 11.04
C MET A 12 4.50 21.77 9.96
N PHE A 13 4.05 20.55 10.24
CA PHE A 13 4.08 19.43 9.28
C PHE A 13 3.31 19.79 8.00
N ARG A 14 2.11 20.36 8.14
CA ARG A 14 1.30 20.81 7.00
C ARG A 14 2.05 21.78 6.11
N GLU A 15 2.70 22.77 6.71
CA GLU A 15 3.47 23.78 5.98
C GLU A 15 4.69 23.16 5.27
N ALA A 16 5.39 22.26 5.95
CA ALA A 16 6.52 21.55 5.38
C ALA A 16 6.06 20.62 4.22
N TYR A 17 4.99 19.86 4.41
CA TYR A 17 4.44 18.98 3.38
C TYR A 17 3.93 19.76 2.16
N ARG A 18 3.29 20.92 2.38
CA ARG A 18 2.86 21.81 1.29
C ARG A 18 4.05 22.30 0.46
N ARG A 19 5.16 22.68 1.10
CA ARG A 19 6.38 23.07 0.37
C ARG A 19 6.94 21.91 -0.42
N PHE A 20 7.05 20.73 0.20
CA PHE A 20 7.47 19.50 -0.47
C PHE A 20 6.63 19.22 -1.73
N LEU A 21 5.32 19.29 -1.64
CA LEU A 21 4.44 19.10 -2.78
C LEU A 21 4.68 20.12 -3.88
N ALA A 22 4.84 21.40 -3.53
CA ALA A 22 5.06 22.48 -4.48
C ALA A 22 6.40 22.38 -5.20
N GLU A 23 7.43 21.89 -4.53
CA GLU A 23 8.80 21.83 -5.05
C GLU A 23 9.09 20.50 -5.77
N GLU A 24 8.64 19.38 -5.21
CA GLU A 24 9.07 18.06 -5.66
C GLU A 24 7.99 17.29 -6.44
N VAL A 25 6.70 17.59 -6.25
CA VAL A 25 5.63 16.79 -6.84
C VAL A 25 4.89 17.54 -7.95
N VAL A 26 4.33 18.70 -7.63
CA VAL A 26 3.47 19.48 -8.55
C VAL A 26 4.17 19.78 -9.88
N PRO A 27 5.46 20.21 -9.93
CA PRO A 27 6.14 20.52 -11.20
C PRO A 27 6.24 19.33 -12.15
N HIS A 28 6.12 18.11 -11.63
CA HIS A 28 6.32 16.86 -12.39
C HIS A 28 5.01 16.13 -12.68
N MET A 29 3.86 16.60 -12.20
CA MET A 29 2.59 15.87 -12.26
C MET A 29 2.11 15.59 -13.68
N GLU A 30 2.31 16.48 -14.65
CA GLU A 30 1.95 16.22 -16.05
C GLU A 30 2.78 15.05 -16.60
N ARG A 31 4.09 15.07 -16.37
CA ARG A 31 4.99 13.99 -16.78
C ARG A 31 4.60 12.66 -16.11
N PHE A 32 4.30 12.66 -14.82
CA PHE A 32 3.86 11.46 -14.10
C PHE A 32 2.54 10.91 -14.67
N ARG A 33 1.60 11.78 -15.06
CA ARG A 33 0.35 11.38 -15.69
C ARG A 33 0.56 10.78 -17.08
N ASP A 34 1.49 11.34 -17.86
CA ASP A 34 1.80 10.85 -19.20
C ASP A 34 2.51 9.50 -19.16
N GLN A 35 3.45 9.31 -18.23
CA GLN A 35 4.15 8.04 -18.05
C GLN A 35 3.33 6.99 -17.27
N GLY A 36 2.28 7.41 -16.58
CA GLY A 36 1.38 6.52 -15.83
C GLY A 36 1.91 6.03 -14.48
N VAL A 37 2.99 6.64 -13.98
CA VAL A 37 3.63 6.26 -12.72
C VAL A 37 4.36 7.46 -12.10
N VAL A 38 4.34 7.58 -10.78
CA VAL A 38 5.17 8.54 -10.05
C VAL A 38 6.57 7.99 -9.91
N ASP A 39 7.59 8.83 -10.08
CA ASP A 39 8.98 8.42 -9.90
C ASP A 39 9.24 7.91 -8.48
N ARG A 40 10.01 6.84 -8.37
CA ARG A 40 10.39 6.24 -7.07
C ARG A 40 11.12 7.23 -6.15
N ASP A 41 11.87 8.16 -6.74
CA ASP A 41 12.60 9.20 -6.01
C ASP A 41 11.68 10.07 -5.12
N ILE A 42 10.43 10.24 -5.51
CA ILE A 42 9.43 10.97 -4.69
C ILE A 42 9.15 10.25 -3.37
N PHE A 43 9.12 8.90 -3.36
CA PHE A 43 8.96 8.13 -2.13
C PHE A 43 10.17 8.32 -1.20
N LYS A 44 11.40 8.29 -1.73
CA LYS A 44 12.62 8.54 -0.94
C LYS A 44 12.64 9.93 -0.35
N LYS A 45 12.42 10.96 -1.17
CA LYS A 45 12.35 12.35 -0.71
C LYS A 45 11.28 12.58 0.34
N ALA A 46 10.13 11.92 0.21
CA ALA A 46 9.07 11.98 1.19
C ALA A 46 9.45 11.26 2.48
N GLY A 47 10.12 10.11 2.39
CA GLY A 47 10.64 9.37 3.54
C GLY A 47 11.69 10.15 4.32
N GLU A 48 12.67 10.73 3.62
CA GLU A 48 13.73 11.59 4.21
C GLU A 48 13.17 12.78 5.01
N GLN A 49 12.00 13.28 4.63
CA GLN A 49 11.32 14.38 5.30
C GLN A 49 10.23 13.92 6.28
N GLY A 50 10.08 12.61 6.51
CA GLY A 50 9.09 12.04 7.43
C GLY A 50 7.63 12.10 6.96
N PHE A 51 7.39 12.28 5.64
CA PHE A 51 6.04 12.44 5.09
C PHE A 51 5.35 11.13 4.70
N LEU A 52 6.08 10.00 4.67
CA LEU A 52 5.48 8.72 4.32
C LEU A 52 4.75 8.08 5.48
N MET A 53 5.44 7.89 6.62
CA MET A 53 4.88 7.18 7.78
C MET A 53 5.27 7.88 9.07
N VAL A 54 4.32 8.50 9.74
CA VAL A 54 4.51 9.16 11.05
C VAL A 54 4.33 8.14 12.19
N TRP A 55 3.42 7.20 12.04
CA TRP A 55 2.91 6.34 13.10
C TRP A 55 3.79 5.14 13.53
N PRO A 56 4.76 4.59 12.76
CA PRO A 56 5.63 3.56 13.30
C PRO A 56 6.47 4.04 14.47
N GLU A 57 6.94 3.09 15.29
CA GLU A 57 7.84 3.36 16.39
C GLU A 57 9.11 4.08 15.92
N GLU A 58 9.72 4.91 16.80
CA GLU A 58 10.92 5.66 16.48
C GLU A 58 12.08 4.77 16.02
N ARG A 59 12.22 3.56 16.59
CA ARG A 59 13.27 2.61 16.19
C ARG A 59 13.17 2.17 14.72
N TYR A 60 12.01 2.35 14.10
CA TYR A 60 11.78 2.07 12.67
C TYR A 60 11.76 3.32 11.80
N GLY A 61 12.04 4.49 12.38
CA GLY A 61 12.10 5.78 11.70
C GLY A 61 10.78 6.56 11.70
N GLY A 62 9.75 6.10 12.41
CA GLY A 62 8.51 6.85 12.64
C GLY A 62 8.61 7.79 13.84
N MET A 63 7.47 8.29 14.31
CA MET A 63 7.34 9.16 15.49
C MET A 63 6.48 8.53 16.59
N ASP A 64 6.09 7.27 16.45
CA ASP A 64 5.19 6.54 17.37
C ASP A 64 3.85 7.26 17.62
N ASP A 65 3.36 8.00 16.62
CA ASP A 65 2.13 8.78 16.74
C ASP A 65 1.06 8.28 15.77
N TYR A 66 0.03 7.61 16.31
CA TYR A 66 -1.10 7.06 15.57
C TYR A 66 -2.25 8.05 15.34
N ASP A 67 -2.07 9.35 15.62
CA ASP A 67 -3.10 10.36 15.42
C ASP A 67 -3.47 10.46 13.92
N ILE A 68 -4.73 10.16 13.61
CA ILE A 68 -5.26 10.21 12.24
C ILE A 68 -5.18 11.61 11.61
N ARG A 69 -4.99 12.66 12.40
CA ARG A 69 -4.87 14.03 11.91
C ARG A 69 -3.63 14.25 11.04
N TRP A 70 -2.55 13.47 11.24
CA TRP A 70 -1.40 13.49 10.34
C TRP A 70 -1.79 13.08 8.91
N GLU A 71 -2.53 11.98 8.79
CA GLU A 71 -3.02 11.52 7.49
C GLU A 71 -4.04 12.49 6.89
N GLN A 72 -4.87 13.10 7.74
CA GLN A 72 -5.80 14.14 7.31
C GLN A 72 -5.05 15.30 6.66
N VAL A 73 -3.94 15.75 7.23
CA VAL A 73 -3.10 16.81 6.65
C VAL A 73 -2.58 16.40 5.28
N ILE A 74 -2.02 15.19 5.16
CA ILE A 74 -1.48 14.67 3.90
C ILE A 74 -2.56 14.68 2.81
N ILE A 75 -3.74 14.11 3.08
CA ILE A 75 -4.84 14.02 2.12
C ILE A 75 -5.36 15.41 1.72
N GLU A 76 -5.49 16.33 2.67
CA GLU A 76 -5.94 17.69 2.40
C GLU A 76 -4.96 18.42 1.47
N GLU A 77 -3.67 18.37 1.76
CA GLU A 77 -2.66 19.07 0.97
C GLU A 77 -2.51 18.47 -0.44
N LEU A 78 -2.59 17.14 -0.58
CA LEU A 78 -2.64 16.49 -1.89
C LEU A 78 -3.83 16.96 -2.74
N ALA A 79 -5.00 17.12 -2.12
CA ALA A 79 -6.18 17.59 -2.79
C ALA A 79 -6.05 19.07 -3.19
N TYR A 80 -5.55 19.94 -2.32
CA TYR A 80 -5.31 21.36 -2.61
C TYR A 80 -4.27 21.55 -3.71
N ALA A 81 -3.20 20.75 -3.70
CA ALA A 81 -2.17 20.80 -4.73
C ALA A 81 -2.58 20.14 -6.06
N ARG A 82 -3.76 19.50 -6.15
CA ARG A 82 -4.25 18.75 -7.32
C ARG A 82 -3.30 17.63 -7.76
N CYS A 83 -2.62 17.02 -6.81
CA CYS A 83 -1.68 15.91 -7.03
C CYS A 83 -2.09 14.61 -6.31
N SER A 84 -3.39 14.39 -6.11
CA SER A 84 -3.95 13.19 -5.49
C SER A 84 -3.60 11.89 -6.25
N ASP A 85 -3.07 12.00 -7.45
CA ASP A 85 -2.52 10.89 -8.22
C ASP A 85 -1.28 10.28 -7.56
N TRP A 86 -0.54 11.03 -6.75
CA TRP A 86 0.47 10.46 -5.87
C TRP A 86 -0.17 9.99 -4.58
N PHE A 87 -0.63 8.74 -4.57
CA PHE A 87 -1.34 8.18 -3.45
C PHE A 87 -0.40 7.43 -2.50
N GLY A 88 0.54 8.15 -1.87
CA GLY A 88 1.48 7.60 -0.87
C GLY A 88 0.78 6.91 0.30
N SER A 89 -0.45 7.33 0.64
CA SER A 89 -1.28 6.70 1.69
C SER A 89 -1.64 5.23 1.41
N LEU A 90 -1.62 4.77 0.16
CA LEU A 90 -1.75 3.34 -0.12
C LEU A 90 -0.62 2.55 0.56
N HIS A 91 0.60 2.99 0.34
CA HIS A 91 1.81 2.40 0.91
C HIS A 91 1.80 2.49 2.43
N SER A 92 1.58 3.70 2.98
CA SER A 92 1.78 4.00 4.39
C SER A 92 0.60 3.62 5.30
N ARG A 93 -0.64 3.73 4.82
CA ARG A 93 -1.84 3.55 5.65
C ARG A 93 -2.67 2.33 5.31
N ILE A 94 -2.53 1.83 4.07
CA ILE A 94 -3.28 0.66 3.63
C ILE A 94 -2.42 -0.59 3.77
N VAL A 95 -1.18 -0.58 3.27
CA VAL A 95 -0.34 -1.79 3.20
C VAL A 95 0.53 -1.97 4.43
N ALA A 96 1.30 -0.98 4.84
CA ALA A 96 2.22 -1.10 5.98
C ALA A 96 1.55 -1.60 7.27
N PRO A 97 0.30 -1.20 7.62
CA PRO A 97 -0.37 -1.73 8.80
C PRO A 97 -0.63 -3.23 8.81
N TYR A 98 -0.66 -3.91 7.66
CA TYR A 98 -0.71 -5.37 7.64
C TYR A 98 0.58 -5.97 8.21
N ILE A 99 1.73 -5.40 7.83
CA ILE A 99 3.04 -5.89 8.27
C ILE A 99 3.22 -5.64 9.77
N THR A 100 2.97 -4.43 10.25
CA THR A 100 3.18 -4.08 11.66
C THR A 100 2.19 -4.74 12.62
N ARG A 101 1.04 -5.19 12.13
CA ARG A 101 -0.03 -5.76 12.94
C ARG A 101 0.00 -7.27 13.02
N PHE A 102 0.36 -7.91 11.93
CA PHE A 102 0.30 -9.36 11.77
C PHE A 102 1.66 -9.98 11.52
N GLY A 103 2.68 -9.18 11.22
CA GLY A 103 4.04 -9.64 11.00
C GLY A 103 4.76 -10.04 12.29
N SER A 104 5.76 -10.90 12.15
CA SER A 104 6.73 -11.16 13.21
C SER A 104 7.67 -9.95 13.39
N GLU A 105 8.36 -9.89 14.52
CA GLU A 105 9.36 -8.85 14.78
C GLU A 105 10.41 -8.81 13.65
N ASP A 106 10.92 -9.98 13.24
CA ASP A 106 11.89 -10.08 12.13
C ASP A 106 11.34 -9.49 10.81
N GLN A 107 10.05 -9.69 10.51
CA GLN A 107 9.43 -9.12 9.33
C GLN A 107 9.28 -7.60 9.45
N ILE A 108 8.91 -7.10 10.62
CA ILE A 108 8.79 -5.67 10.89
C ILE A 108 10.16 -5.00 10.76
N GLU A 109 11.17 -5.54 11.44
CA GLU A 109 12.56 -5.03 11.38
C GLU A 109 13.14 -5.05 9.95
N ARG A 110 12.79 -6.06 9.16
CA ARG A 110 13.29 -6.21 7.79
C ARG A 110 12.67 -5.21 6.82
N TYR A 111 11.38 -4.93 6.94
CA TYR A 111 10.65 -4.21 5.87
C TYR A 111 10.20 -2.80 6.27
N ILE A 112 9.85 -2.56 7.53
CA ILE A 112 9.27 -1.26 7.91
C ILE A 112 10.26 -0.11 7.85
N PRO A 113 11.53 -0.22 8.28
CA PRO A 113 12.49 0.88 8.12
C PRO A 113 12.66 1.33 6.67
N GLY A 114 12.79 0.37 5.74
CA GLY A 114 12.86 0.66 4.30
C GLY A 114 11.57 1.25 3.73
N ALA A 115 10.42 0.86 4.29
CA ALA A 115 9.15 1.45 3.90
C ALA A 115 8.99 2.88 4.44
N VAL A 116 9.48 3.18 5.63
CA VAL A 116 9.48 4.54 6.21
C VAL A 116 10.40 5.47 5.41
N SER A 117 11.59 4.99 5.03
CA SER A 117 12.53 5.77 4.21
C SER A 117 12.12 5.93 2.74
N GLY A 118 11.17 5.11 2.25
CA GLY A 118 10.76 5.07 0.85
C GLY A 118 11.68 4.25 -0.07
N ASP A 119 12.63 3.51 0.50
CA ASP A 119 13.47 2.56 -0.26
C ASP A 119 12.69 1.31 -0.68
N ILE A 120 11.75 0.87 0.17
CA ILE A 120 10.84 -0.25 -0.09
C ILE A 120 9.43 0.28 -0.33
N ILE A 121 8.92 0.18 -1.55
CA ILE A 121 7.56 0.58 -1.90
C ILE A 121 6.64 -0.63 -1.74
N LEU A 122 5.54 -0.45 -1.00
CA LEU A 122 4.61 -1.51 -0.64
C LEU A 122 3.39 -1.54 -1.56
N ALA A 123 2.93 -2.76 -1.87
CA ALA A 123 1.66 -3.00 -2.54
C ALA A 123 0.87 -4.13 -1.84
N VAL A 124 -0.43 -4.21 -2.09
CA VAL A 124 -1.29 -5.31 -1.65
C VAL A 124 -2.04 -5.90 -2.83
N ALA A 125 -1.95 -7.21 -3.01
CA ALA A 125 -2.48 -7.94 -4.15
C ALA A 125 -3.60 -8.91 -3.71
N MET A 126 -4.85 -8.45 -3.82
CA MET A 126 -6.05 -9.21 -3.48
C MET A 126 -6.88 -9.55 -4.72
N THR A 127 -7.16 -8.56 -5.55
CA THR A 127 -8.10 -8.64 -6.68
C THR A 127 -7.53 -9.46 -7.83
N GLU A 128 -8.40 -10.27 -8.44
CA GLU A 128 -8.10 -11.06 -9.64
C GLU A 128 -9.08 -10.73 -10.76
N PRO A 129 -8.82 -11.11 -12.02
CA PRO A 129 -9.76 -10.88 -13.12
C PRO A 129 -11.17 -11.38 -12.84
N ASP A 130 -11.29 -12.53 -12.16
CA ASP A 130 -12.57 -13.19 -11.85
C ASP A 130 -13.01 -13.03 -10.38
N ALA A 131 -12.21 -12.35 -9.53
CA ALA A 131 -12.48 -12.22 -8.10
C ALA A 131 -12.17 -10.81 -7.58
N GLY A 132 -13.22 -9.99 -7.41
CA GLY A 132 -13.17 -8.68 -6.78
C GLY A 132 -13.83 -8.72 -5.40
N SER A 133 -15.10 -8.30 -5.29
CA SER A 133 -15.84 -8.32 -4.00
C SER A 133 -15.99 -9.72 -3.42
N ASN A 134 -16.04 -10.74 -4.27
CA ASN A 134 -16.03 -12.13 -3.84
C ASN A 134 -14.60 -12.67 -3.76
N LEU A 135 -13.88 -12.37 -2.69
CA LEU A 135 -12.52 -12.88 -2.47
C LEU A 135 -12.46 -14.41 -2.35
N ALA A 136 -13.54 -15.05 -1.91
CA ALA A 136 -13.61 -16.51 -1.87
C ALA A 136 -13.51 -17.17 -3.25
N GLY A 137 -13.79 -16.41 -4.32
CA GLY A 137 -13.67 -16.85 -5.70
C GLY A 137 -12.24 -16.80 -6.27
N MET A 138 -11.24 -16.30 -5.52
CA MET A 138 -9.87 -16.18 -6.03
C MET A 138 -9.29 -17.54 -6.43
N ARG A 139 -8.38 -17.51 -7.41
CA ARG A 139 -7.70 -18.70 -7.96
C ARG A 139 -6.22 -18.76 -7.63
N THR A 140 -5.59 -17.61 -7.31
CA THR A 140 -4.22 -17.59 -6.81
C THR A 140 -4.12 -18.51 -5.60
N HIS A 141 -3.17 -19.41 -5.61
CA HIS A 141 -2.98 -20.42 -4.58
C HIS A 141 -1.51 -20.62 -4.25
N ALA A 142 -1.25 -21.11 -3.07
CA ALA A 142 0.06 -21.51 -2.64
C ALA A 142 -0.02 -22.94 -2.07
N LEU A 143 0.86 -23.80 -2.52
CA LEU A 143 0.99 -25.17 -2.03
C LEU A 143 2.16 -25.24 -1.06
N GLU A 144 1.92 -25.84 0.10
CA GLU A 144 2.96 -26.01 1.12
C GLU A 144 3.92 -27.13 0.74
N GLU A 145 5.22 -26.84 0.83
CA GLU A 145 6.32 -27.77 0.74
C GLU A 145 7.10 -27.77 2.07
N ASP A 146 8.18 -28.56 2.17
CA ASP A 146 8.88 -28.78 3.43
C ASP A 146 9.37 -27.49 4.10
N ASP A 147 9.98 -26.58 3.33
CA ASP A 147 10.59 -25.34 3.82
C ASP A 147 10.02 -24.05 3.23
N HIS A 148 9.14 -24.16 2.22
CA HIS A 148 8.57 -23.01 1.54
C HIS A 148 7.13 -23.28 1.05
N TRP A 149 6.51 -22.24 0.50
CA TRP A 149 5.26 -22.32 -0.23
C TRP A 149 5.52 -22.06 -1.72
N VAL A 150 4.89 -22.80 -2.60
CA VAL A 150 4.95 -22.57 -4.05
C VAL A 150 3.73 -21.78 -4.46
N LEU A 151 3.92 -20.48 -4.72
CA LEU A 151 2.86 -19.52 -5.07
C LEU A 151 2.66 -19.46 -6.58
N ASN A 152 1.40 -19.60 -7.01
CA ASN A 152 0.97 -19.50 -8.39
C ASN A 152 -0.30 -18.68 -8.53
N GLY A 153 -0.40 -17.85 -9.58
CA GLY A 153 -1.60 -17.11 -9.90
C GLY A 153 -1.34 -15.77 -10.57
N GLN A 154 -2.42 -14.97 -10.63
CA GLN A 154 -2.36 -13.63 -11.18
C GLN A 154 -3.25 -12.67 -10.40
N LYS A 155 -2.85 -11.42 -10.34
CA LYS A 155 -3.59 -10.34 -9.70
C LYS A 155 -3.77 -9.18 -10.66
N THR A 156 -4.86 -8.45 -10.52
CA THR A 156 -5.15 -7.28 -11.37
C THR A 156 -5.57 -6.08 -10.54
N TYR A 157 -5.45 -4.90 -11.12
CA TYR A 157 -5.76 -3.61 -10.46
C TYR A 157 -4.90 -3.36 -9.20
N ILE A 158 -3.64 -3.78 -9.23
CA ILE A 158 -2.74 -3.62 -8.09
C ILE A 158 -2.07 -2.24 -8.16
N SER A 159 -2.50 -1.35 -7.27
CA SER A 159 -1.88 -0.04 -7.10
C SER A 159 -0.47 -0.19 -6.54
N ASN A 160 0.46 0.63 -6.98
CA ASN A 160 1.91 0.49 -6.81
C ASN A 160 2.49 -0.79 -7.46
N GLY A 161 1.74 -1.50 -8.29
CA GLY A 161 2.19 -2.78 -8.87
C GLY A 161 3.41 -2.65 -9.78
N ILE A 162 3.62 -1.48 -10.39
CA ILE A 162 4.84 -1.18 -11.16
C ILE A 162 6.00 -0.81 -10.23
N ASN A 163 5.73 0.04 -9.23
CA ASN A 163 6.77 0.58 -8.36
C ASN A 163 7.12 -0.31 -7.15
N CYS A 164 6.30 -1.31 -6.81
CA CYS A 164 6.49 -2.09 -5.59
C CYS A 164 7.79 -2.88 -5.54
N ASP A 165 8.35 -2.98 -4.35
CA ASP A 165 9.43 -3.88 -4.00
C ASP A 165 8.92 -5.05 -3.18
N LEU A 166 7.88 -4.82 -2.37
CA LEU A 166 7.25 -5.82 -1.52
C LEU A 166 5.73 -5.81 -1.71
N VAL A 167 5.17 -6.99 -1.92
CA VAL A 167 3.72 -7.16 -2.11
C VAL A 167 3.14 -8.08 -1.04
N VAL A 168 2.11 -7.63 -0.34
CA VAL A 168 1.27 -8.49 0.49
C VAL A 168 0.31 -9.23 -0.44
N VAL A 169 0.55 -10.51 -0.69
CA VAL A 169 -0.23 -11.33 -1.62
C VAL A 169 -1.20 -12.23 -0.88
N ALA A 170 -2.48 -12.14 -1.21
CA ALA A 170 -3.48 -13.08 -0.72
C ALA A 170 -3.57 -14.29 -1.66
N ALA A 171 -3.43 -15.50 -1.11
CA ALA A 171 -3.55 -16.74 -1.87
C ALA A 171 -4.29 -17.83 -1.08
N LYS A 172 -5.01 -18.70 -1.79
CA LYS A 172 -5.61 -19.90 -1.20
C LYS A 172 -4.52 -20.89 -0.82
N THR A 173 -4.65 -21.49 0.36
CA THR A 173 -3.68 -22.44 0.88
C THR A 173 -4.26 -23.83 1.19
N ASP A 174 -5.57 -24.00 1.09
CA ASP A 174 -6.25 -25.29 1.13
C ASP A 174 -7.49 -25.27 0.22
N PRO A 175 -7.31 -25.12 -1.10
CA PRO A 175 -8.45 -24.93 -2.02
C PRO A 175 -9.35 -26.15 -2.14
N GLN A 176 -8.89 -27.33 -1.78
CA GLN A 176 -9.64 -28.58 -1.92
C GLN A 176 -10.57 -28.83 -0.73
N ASN A 177 -10.10 -28.56 0.50
CA ASN A 177 -10.86 -28.90 1.71
C ASN A 177 -11.54 -27.67 2.33
N ASN A 178 -10.89 -26.51 2.26
CA ASN A 178 -11.43 -25.27 2.83
C ASN A 178 -11.27 -24.09 1.85
N PRO A 179 -12.31 -23.73 1.07
CA PRO A 179 -12.23 -22.63 0.11
C PRO A 179 -12.04 -21.26 0.75
N HIS A 180 -12.19 -21.13 2.06
CA HIS A 180 -11.93 -19.92 2.83
C HIS A 180 -10.52 -19.90 3.45
N ALA A 181 -9.77 -21.01 3.40
CA ALA A 181 -8.39 -21.04 3.84
C ALA A 181 -7.53 -20.17 2.91
N MET A 182 -7.17 -19.01 3.40
CA MET A 182 -6.37 -18.02 2.71
C MET A 182 -5.21 -17.61 3.59
N THR A 183 -4.05 -17.45 2.99
CA THR A 183 -2.84 -16.98 3.68
C THR A 183 -2.38 -15.68 3.01
N LEU A 184 -1.80 -14.79 3.79
CA LEU A 184 -1.10 -13.62 3.29
C LEU A 184 0.40 -13.90 3.24
N PHE A 185 1.03 -13.56 2.13
CA PHE A 185 2.44 -13.75 1.89
C PHE A 185 3.14 -12.42 1.63
N LEU A 186 4.33 -12.23 2.20
CA LEU A 186 5.23 -11.14 1.88
C LEU A 186 6.11 -11.58 0.70
N VAL A 187 5.82 -11.09 -0.49
CA VAL A 187 6.51 -11.46 -1.74
C VAL A 187 7.37 -10.31 -2.21
N GLU A 188 8.67 -10.53 -2.31
CA GLU A 188 9.59 -9.54 -2.85
C GLU A 188 9.55 -9.56 -4.38
N ALA A 189 9.52 -8.39 -4.98
CA ALA A 189 9.31 -8.24 -6.41
C ALA A 189 10.54 -8.60 -7.27
N GLU A 190 11.67 -8.91 -6.62
CA GLU A 190 12.90 -9.38 -7.27
C GLU A 190 13.00 -10.91 -7.33
N TRP A 191 12.07 -11.64 -6.69
CA TRP A 191 12.13 -13.09 -6.70
C TRP A 191 11.81 -13.67 -8.08
N GLU A 192 12.50 -14.76 -8.40
CA GLU A 192 12.24 -15.53 -9.61
C GLU A 192 10.77 -15.95 -9.69
N GLY A 193 10.15 -15.76 -10.85
CA GLY A 193 8.73 -16.03 -11.08
C GLY A 193 7.79 -14.87 -10.77
N PHE A 194 8.29 -13.74 -10.24
CA PHE A 194 7.49 -12.52 -10.10
C PHE A 194 7.57 -11.71 -11.40
N GLU A 195 6.41 -11.46 -12.02
CA GLU A 195 6.34 -10.68 -13.24
C GLU A 195 5.33 -9.54 -13.12
N ARG A 196 5.74 -8.35 -13.52
CA ARG A 196 4.85 -7.20 -13.69
C ARG A 196 4.26 -7.22 -15.09
N GLY A 197 2.93 -7.18 -15.15
CA GLY A 197 2.21 -7.02 -16.40
C GLY A 197 2.05 -5.56 -16.80
N ARG A 198 0.94 -5.26 -17.47
CA ARG A 198 0.69 -3.91 -17.97
C ARG A 198 0.37 -2.95 -16.84
N ASN A 199 0.88 -1.72 -16.95
CA ASN A 199 0.31 -0.59 -16.25
C ASN A 199 -1.02 -0.21 -16.92
N LEU A 200 -2.13 -0.27 -16.18
CA LEU A 200 -3.47 -0.15 -16.73
C LEU A 200 -3.84 1.30 -17.01
N ASN A 201 -4.42 1.56 -18.18
CA ASN A 201 -4.95 2.89 -18.49
C ASN A 201 -6.25 3.13 -17.72
N LYS A 202 -6.29 4.21 -16.94
CA LYS A 202 -7.40 4.58 -16.06
C LYS A 202 -8.05 5.89 -16.47
N LEU A 203 -9.32 6.05 -16.11
CA LEU A 203 -10.06 7.29 -16.33
C LEU A 203 -9.50 8.45 -15.49
N GLY A 204 -9.10 8.19 -14.24
CA GLY A 204 -8.52 9.15 -13.30
C GLY A 204 -7.31 8.60 -12.57
N LEU A 205 -6.68 9.42 -11.71
CA LEU A 205 -5.45 9.08 -10.96
C LEU A 205 -4.38 8.47 -11.87
N LYS A 206 -4.10 9.12 -13.00
CA LYS A 206 -3.27 8.55 -14.07
C LYS A 206 -1.84 8.30 -13.63
N ALA A 207 -1.30 9.12 -12.75
CA ALA A 207 0.05 8.97 -12.22
C ALA A 207 0.16 7.89 -11.13
N GLN A 208 -0.97 7.45 -10.52
CA GLN A 208 -0.96 6.27 -9.66
C GLN A 208 -0.88 5.02 -10.52
N ASP A 209 0.25 4.34 -10.54
CA ASP A 209 0.38 3.10 -11.27
C ASP A 209 -0.57 2.02 -10.73
N THR A 210 -1.08 1.22 -11.64
CA THR A 210 -2.02 0.15 -11.32
C THR A 210 -1.79 -0.98 -12.30
N ALA A 211 -1.23 -2.09 -11.84
CA ALA A 211 -0.73 -3.14 -12.72
C ALA A 211 -1.43 -4.48 -12.54
N GLU A 212 -1.17 -5.34 -13.53
CA GLU A 212 -1.33 -6.79 -13.42
C GLU A 212 -0.04 -7.37 -12.83
N LEU A 213 -0.15 -8.36 -11.95
CA LEU A 213 0.97 -9.10 -11.38
C LEU A 213 0.78 -10.59 -11.63
N PHE A 214 1.85 -11.28 -11.98
CA PHE A 214 1.87 -12.72 -12.22
C PHE A 214 2.87 -13.41 -11.30
N PHE A 215 2.49 -14.56 -10.79
CA PHE A 215 3.26 -15.38 -9.88
C PHE A 215 3.41 -16.77 -10.49
N ASN A 216 4.63 -17.11 -10.89
CA ASN A 216 4.95 -18.35 -11.59
C ASN A 216 5.90 -19.20 -10.75
N ASN A 217 5.36 -20.15 -9.98
CA ASN A 217 6.12 -21.04 -9.09
C ASN A 217 7.08 -20.29 -8.14
N ILE A 218 6.62 -19.18 -7.58
CA ILE A 218 7.45 -18.44 -6.63
C ILE A 218 7.63 -19.26 -5.36
N LYS A 219 8.87 -19.48 -4.96
CA LYS A 219 9.23 -20.14 -3.70
C LYS A 219 9.21 -19.10 -2.58
N VAL A 220 8.12 -19.10 -1.82
CA VAL A 220 7.95 -18.19 -0.69
C VAL A 220 8.40 -18.87 0.59
N PRO A 221 9.47 -18.43 1.26
CA PRO A 221 9.92 -19.01 2.52
C PRO A 221 8.80 -18.99 3.58
N LYS A 222 8.76 -19.99 4.46
CA LYS A 222 7.77 -20.03 5.56
C LYS A 222 7.86 -18.80 6.46
N SER A 223 9.05 -18.22 6.60
CA SER A 223 9.27 -16.96 7.31
C SER A 223 8.60 -15.73 6.67
N ASN A 224 8.14 -15.83 5.41
CA ASN A 224 7.42 -14.77 4.71
C ASN A 224 5.89 -14.97 4.70
N VAL A 225 5.37 -15.90 5.49
CA VAL A 225 3.95 -15.97 5.82
C VAL A 225 3.63 -14.80 6.77
N LEU A 226 2.68 -13.96 6.40
CA LEU A 226 2.24 -12.84 7.22
C LEU A 226 1.16 -13.30 8.21
N GLY A 227 1.51 -13.33 9.48
CA GLY A 227 0.66 -13.89 10.53
C GLY A 227 0.60 -15.43 10.50
N GLU A 228 -0.60 -15.97 10.72
CA GLU A 228 -0.82 -17.41 10.73
C GLU A 228 -1.34 -17.89 9.36
N ALA A 229 -0.85 -19.03 8.91
CA ALA A 229 -1.38 -19.69 7.72
C ALA A 229 -2.89 -19.94 7.84
N HIS A 230 -3.62 -19.86 6.73
CA HIS A 230 -5.06 -20.05 6.60
C HIS A 230 -5.93 -18.97 7.28
N LYS A 231 -5.36 -17.95 7.93
CA LYS A 231 -6.10 -16.86 8.58
C LYS A 231 -6.14 -15.54 7.78
N GLY A 232 -5.56 -15.51 6.61
CA GLY A 232 -5.44 -14.30 5.78
C GLY A 232 -6.77 -13.60 5.49
N PHE A 233 -7.86 -14.36 5.33
CA PHE A 233 -9.19 -13.77 5.14
C PHE A 233 -9.61 -12.87 6.30
N TYR A 234 -9.38 -13.28 7.53
CA TYR A 234 -9.70 -12.47 8.73
C TYR A 234 -8.86 -11.21 8.80
N TYR A 235 -7.57 -11.31 8.47
CA TYR A 235 -6.66 -10.17 8.43
C TYR A 235 -7.08 -9.13 7.38
N LEU A 236 -7.51 -9.60 6.20
CA LEU A 236 -8.04 -8.71 5.16
C LEU A 236 -9.32 -8.00 5.61
N MET A 237 -10.25 -8.72 6.22
CA MET A 237 -11.52 -8.13 6.70
C MET A 237 -11.28 -7.10 7.82
N GLU A 238 -10.33 -7.34 8.70
CA GLU A 238 -9.97 -6.39 9.74
C GLU A 238 -9.30 -5.13 9.17
N GLY A 239 -8.40 -5.28 8.20
CA GLY A 239 -7.78 -4.17 7.47
C GLY A 239 -8.82 -3.36 6.67
N TRP A 240 -9.76 -4.02 6.00
CA TRP A 240 -10.78 -3.38 5.17
C TRP A 240 -11.67 -2.39 5.95
N ARG A 241 -12.04 -2.71 7.16
CA ARG A 241 -12.83 -1.81 8.01
C ARG A 241 -12.13 -0.47 8.26
N LYS A 242 -10.80 -0.47 8.41
CA LYS A 242 -9.99 0.75 8.60
C LYS A 242 -9.73 1.48 7.28
N ASN A 243 -9.44 0.73 6.23
CA ASN A 243 -9.15 1.28 4.91
C ASN A 243 -10.36 1.98 4.28
N ALA A 244 -11.59 1.46 4.50
CA ALA A 244 -12.82 2.09 4.04
C ALA A 244 -13.04 3.48 4.65
N CYS A 245 -12.67 3.69 5.90
CA CYS A 245 -12.74 5.00 6.56
C CYS A 245 -11.80 6.02 5.90
N SER A 246 -10.58 5.63 5.56
CA SER A 246 -9.60 6.50 4.90
C SER A 246 -10.05 6.89 3.49
N ALA A 247 -10.54 5.93 2.70
CA ALA A 247 -11.05 6.16 1.35
C ALA A 247 -12.30 7.07 1.34
N LEU A 248 -13.24 6.88 2.26
CA LEU A 248 -14.43 7.72 2.41
C LEU A 248 -14.06 9.17 2.73
N TRP A 249 -12.99 9.38 3.48
CA TRP A 249 -12.50 10.70 3.85
C TRP A 249 -11.98 11.48 2.64
N VAL A 250 -11.20 10.81 1.75
CA VAL A 250 -10.72 11.37 0.48
C VAL A 250 -11.91 11.81 -0.38
N ILE A 251 -12.88 10.92 -0.57
CA ILE A 251 -14.07 11.18 -1.40
C ILE A 251 -14.92 12.32 -0.83
N TRP A 252 -15.12 12.35 0.49
CA TRP A 252 -15.91 13.41 1.13
C TRP A 252 -15.26 14.79 0.98
N ARG A 253 -13.94 14.87 1.09
CA ARG A 253 -13.20 16.13 0.95
C ARG A 253 -13.23 16.66 -0.48
N GLN A 254 -13.07 15.82 -1.48
CA GLN A 254 -13.19 16.22 -2.88
C GLN A 254 -14.58 16.79 -3.23
N ARG A 255 -15.64 16.28 -2.60
CA ARG A 255 -17.01 16.81 -2.76
C ARG A 255 -17.26 18.12 -2.01
N SER A 256 -16.56 18.39 -0.93
CA SER A 256 -16.78 19.59 -0.10
C SER A 256 -16.15 20.86 -0.69
N PHE A 257 -15.39 20.74 -1.79
CA PHE A 257 -14.79 21.86 -2.52
C PHE A 257 -15.04 21.72 -4.04
N PRO A 258 -16.28 21.88 -4.52
CA PRO A 258 -16.61 21.73 -5.95
C PRO A 258 -16.13 22.88 -6.83
N GLY A 259 -15.22 23.72 -6.37
CA GLY A 259 -14.78 24.94 -7.07
C GLY A 259 -13.27 25.10 -7.23
N ILE A 260 -12.48 24.05 -7.01
CA ILE A 260 -11.05 24.08 -7.25
C ILE A 260 -10.68 23.11 -8.37
#